data_f49f4649c3355584ccf110977cb529cc
#
_entry.id   f49f4649c3355584ccf110977cb529cc
#
_cell.length_a   1.000
_cell.length_b   1.000
_cell.length_c   1.000
_cell.angle_alpha   90.00
_cell.angle_beta   90.00
_cell.angle_gamma   90.00
#
_symmetry.space_group_name_H-M   'P 1'
#
loop_
_entity.id
_entity.type
_entity.pdbx_description
1 polymer ?
#
loop_
_entity_poly.entity_id
_entity_poly.type
_entity_poly.pdbx_seq_one_letter_code
_entity_poly.pdbx_strand_id
1 'polypeptide(L)'
;MKAVKRGKTILGLEINLILFYVGAAGDCLVSVSQPPYLEVDHTQEAITIQCSFSHVGCPAEQPKSLWFRYGAHQPENLCMDGCTSDTGKFTVKEALTQNQVSLTVNRVTLNDSAIYICGIVLPLSKEPGAKRTGEGTVLVVKEMKGPHSLLIAVLSLLSIYIIVVLGIFVVLSKSKLNSLRNKETEDSPKEKGNTYE
;
A
#
# COMPACT_ATOMS: atom_id res chain seq x y z
N MET A 1 -79.13 9.13 30.38
CA MET A 1 -78.60 9.29 29.00
C MET A 1 -77.15 9.85 29.06
N LYS A 2 -76.17 9.00 29.21
CA LYS A 2 -74.74 9.38 29.18
C LYS A 2 -73.92 8.17 28.74
N ALA A 3 -73.93 7.83 27.45
CA ALA A 3 -73.17 6.69 26.93
C ALA A 3 -72.75 6.79 25.45
N VAL A 4 -72.47 8.00 24.91
CA VAL A 4 -72.08 8.15 23.50
C VAL A 4 -70.75 8.87 23.26
N LYS A 5 -69.98 9.15 24.31
CA LYS A 5 -68.71 9.91 24.11
C LYS A 5 -67.41 9.08 24.22
N ARG A 6 -67.48 7.79 24.50
CA ARG A 6 -66.26 6.97 24.69
C ARG A 6 -65.74 6.31 23.39
N GLY A 7 -66.60 6.12 22.38
CA GLY A 7 -66.17 5.40 21.17
C GLY A 7 -65.37 6.24 20.17
N LYS A 8 -65.54 7.56 20.13
CA LYS A 8 -64.83 8.41 19.13
C LYS A 8 -63.39 8.72 19.52
N THR A 9 -63.06 8.75 20.80
CA THR A 9 -61.71 9.00 21.28
C THR A 9 -60.78 7.77 21.12
N ILE A 10 -61.32 6.58 21.28
CA ILE A 10 -60.53 5.33 21.13
C ILE A 10 -60.21 5.11 19.68
N LEU A 11 -61.18 5.31 18.73
CA LEU A 11 -60.95 5.15 17.31
C LEU A 11 -59.91 6.16 16.77
N GLY A 12 -59.93 7.41 17.29
CA GLY A 12 -58.95 8.42 16.92
C GLY A 12 -57.52 8.12 17.43
N LEU A 13 -57.40 7.44 18.57
CA LEU A 13 -56.09 7.04 19.14
C LEU A 13 -55.49 5.86 18.35
N GLU A 14 -56.31 4.89 17.96
CA GLU A 14 -55.88 3.72 17.16
C GLU A 14 -55.44 4.15 15.75
N ILE A 15 -56.16 5.06 15.11
CA ILE A 15 -55.77 5.58 13.78
C ILE A 15 -54.46 6.39 13.85
N ASN A 16 -54.27 7.19 14.89
CA ASN A 16 -53.00 7.90 15.08
C ASN A 16 -51.82 6.93 15.34
N LEU A 17 -52.06 5.86 16.13
CA LEU A 17 -51.03 4.85 16.40
C LEU A 17 -50.63 4.11 15.12
N ILE A 18 -51.59 3.75 14.26
CA ILE A 18 -51.34 3.08 12.96
C ILE A 18 -50.59 4.02 12.01
N LEU A 19 -50.94 5.30 11.98
CA LEU A 19 -50.22 6.28 11.16
C LEU A 19 -48.78 6.53 11.67
N PHE A 20 -48.54 6.42 12.96
CA PHE A 20 -47.18 6.50 13.53
C PHE A 20 -46.36 5.28 13.19
N TYR A 21 -46.97 4.08 13.12
CA TYR A 21 -46.23 2.85 12.72
C TYR A 21 -46.00 2.77 11.21
N VAL A 22 -46.82 3.36 10.37
CA VAL A 22 -46.64 3.36 8.92
C VAL A 22 -45.61 4.42 8.46
N GLY A 23 -45.32 5.44 9.30
CA GLY A 23 -44.37 6.50 8.98
C GLY A 23 -42.91 6.20 9.34
N ALA A 24 -42.60 5.05 9.94
CA ALA A 24 -41.25 4.69 10.38
C ALA A 24 -40.58 3.63 9.47
N ALA A 25 -40.89 3.61 8.17
CA ALA A 25 -39.99 2.99 7.20
C ALA A 25 -38.78 3.91 7.10
N GLY A 26 -37.76 3.64 7.89
CA GLY A 26 -36.52 4.39 7.84
C GLY A 26 -35.92 4.35 6.44
N ASP A 27 -35.42 5.47 5.97
CA ASP A 27 -34.71 5.58 4.69
C ASP A 27 -33.67 4.49 4.57
N CYS A 28 -33.58 3.85 3.41
CA CYS A 28 -32.54 2.88 3.13
C CYS A 28 -31.18 3.60 3.10
N LEU A 29 -30.29 3.22 4.00
CA LEU A 29 -28.96 3.79 4.12
C LEU A 29 -27.90 2.70 4.05
N VAL A 30 -27.01 2.80 3.07
CA VAL A 30 -25.79 1.98 2.94
C VAL A 30 -24.60 2.76 3.50
N SER A 31 -23.72 2.10 4.24
CA SER A 31 -22.41 2.62 4.60
C SER A 31 -21.31 1.69 4.10
N VAL A 32 -20.17 2.24 3.68
CA VAL A 32 -19.04 1.52 3.10
C VAL A 32 -17.76 1.95 3.80
N SER A 33 -16.92 1.00 4.18
CA SER A 33 -15.65 1.23 4.86
C SER A 33 -14.52 0.47 4.18
N GLN A 34 -13.38 1.17 3.99
CA GLN A 34 -12.16 0.64 3.39
C GLN A 34 -10.95 1.07 4.21
N PRO A 35 -9.83 0.33 4.21
CA PRO A 35 -8.56 0.80 4.74
C PRO A 35 -8.12 2.05 3.93
N PRO A 36 -7.68 3.13 4.59
CA PRO A 36 -7.34 4.37 3.87
C PRO A 36 -6.03 4.26 3.09
N TYR A 37 -5.12 3.39 3.51
CA TYR A 37 -3.78 3.28 2.93
C TYR A 37 -3.28 1.85 2.96
N LEU A 38 -2.59 1.45 1.88
CA LEU A 38 -1.95 0.15 1.76
C LEU A 38 -0.63 0.31 1.00
N GLU A 39 0.45 -0.18 1.58
CA GLU A 39 1.79 -0.13 1.01
C GLU A 39 2.31 -1.54 0.80
N VAL A 40 2.85 -1.80 -0.38
CA VAL A 40 3.36 -3.12 -0.77
C VAL A 40 4.62 -3.00 -1.61
N ASP A 41 5.43 -4.05 -1.58
CA ASP A 41 6.58 -4.16 -2.47
C ASP A 41 6.16 -4.75 -3.83
N HIS A 42 6.79 -4.29 -4.90
CA HIS A 42 6.54 -4.78 -6.26
C HIS A 42 6.86 -6.28 -6.45
N THR A 43 7.52 -6.91 -5.48
CA THR A 43 7.81 -8.35 -5.48
C THR A 43 6.61 -9.21 -5.07
N GLN A 44 5.54 -8.60 -4.59
CA GLN A 44 4.32 -9.34 -4.25
C GLN A 44 3.56 -9.72 -5.52
N GLU A 45 3.17 -10.99 -5.60
CA GLU A 45 2.40 -11.50 -6.75
C GLU A 45 1.00 -10.92 -6.81
N ALA A 46 0.36 -10.71 -5.66
CA ALA A 46 -0.99 -10.19 -5.56
C ALA A 46 -1.22 -9.44 -4.25
N ILE A 47 -2.11 -8.44 -4.30
CA ILE A 47 -2.55 -7.69 -3.15
C ILE A 47 -4.08 -7.63 -3.10
N THR A 48 -4.66 -7.78 -1.92
CA THR A 48 -6.11 -7.75 -1.72
C THR A 48 -6.51 -6.53 -0.90
N ILE A 49 -7.41 -5.73 -1.46
CA ILE A 49 -8.02 -4.56 -0.83
C ILE A 49 -9.39 -5.00 -0.30
N GLN A 50 -9.58 -4.89 1.02
CA GLN A 50 -10.82 -5.23 1.69
C GLN A 50 -11.80 -4.05 1.67
N CYS A 51 -13.09 -4.40 1.57
CA CYS A 51 -14.19 -3.44 1.65
C CYS A 51 -15.31 -4.07 2.47
N SER A 52 -15.70 -3.44 3.55
CA SER A 52 -16.84 -3.84 4.37
C SER A 52 -17.98 -2.85 4.21
N PHE A 53 -19.22 -3.34 4.31
CA PHE A 53 -20.39 -2.49 4.20
C PHE A 53 -21.46 -2.89 5.21
N SER A 54 -22.38 -1.98 5.47
CA SER A 54 -23.61 -2.27 6.22
C SER A 54 -24.76 -1.53 5.59
N HIS A 55 -25.97 -2.00 5.80
CA HIS A 55 -27.19 -1.34 5.33
C HIS A 55 -28.29 -1.42 6.40
N VAL A 56 -29.07 -0.35 6.53
CA VAL A 56 -30.15 -0.21 7.50
C VAL A 56 -31.38 0.32 6.78
N GLY A 57 -32.56 -0.20 7.13
CA GLY A 57 -33.84 0.24 6.55
C GLY A 57 -34.02 -0.12 5.06
N CYS A 58 -33.15 -0.97 4.52
CA CYS A 58 -33.18 -1.35 3.12
C CYS A 58 -34.05 -2.60 2.88
N PRO A 59 -34.66 -2.73 1.67
CA PRO A 59 -35.35 -3.95 1.29
C PRO A 59 -34.36 -5.15 1.25
N ALA A 60 -34.92 -6.35 1.42
CA ALA A 60 -34.13 -7.59 1.35
C ALA A 60 -33.76 -7.87 -0.11
N GLU A 61 -32.64 -7.35 -0.56
CA GLU A 61 -32.08 -7.58 -1.88
C GLU A 61 -30.57 -7.84 -1.80
N GLN A 62 -30.02 -8.45 -2.85
CA GLN A 62 -28.59 -8.69 -2.92
C GLN A 62 -27.87 -7.41 -3.36
N PRO A 63 -26.91 -6.89 -2.54
CA PRO A 63 -26.09 -5.79 -2.94
C PRO A 63 -25.17 -6.19 -4.10
N LYS A 64 -24.84 -5.20 -4.96
CA LYS A 64 -23.80 -5.34 -5.98
C LYS A 64 -22.62 -4.49 -5.61
N SER A 65 -21.41 -5.04 -5.80
CA SER A 65 -20.17 -4.30 -5.63
C SER A 65 -19.75 -3.64 -6.94
N LEU A 66 -19.13 -2.48 -6.83
CA LEU A 66 -18.51 -1.72 -7.90
C LEU A 66 -17.10 -1.34 -7.45
N TRP A 67 -16.14 -1.37 -8.38
CA TRP A 67 -14.78 -0.96 -8.09
C TRP A 67 -14.28 0.04 -9.12
N PHE A 68 -13.68 1.13 -8.62
CA PHE A 68 -13.12 2.19 -9.43
C PHE A 68 -11.64 2.34 -9.10
N ARG A 69 -10.84 2.61 -10.12
CA ARG A 69 -9.43 2.93 -9.99
C ARG A 69 -9.17 4.34 -10.47
N TYR A 70 -8.53 5.15 -9.62
CA TYR A 70 -8.08 6.50 -9.93
C TYR A 70 -6.56 6.50 -9.93
N GLY A 71 -5.97 6.34 -11.12
CA GLY A 71 -4.52 6.42 -11.35
C GLY A 71 -4.09 7.78 -11.90
N ALA A 72 -2.95 7.81 -12.58
CA ALA A 72 -2.41 9.02 -13.21
C ALA A 72 -3.26 9.52 -14.40
N HIS A 73 -4.11 8.67 -14.94
CA HIS A 73 -5.01 8.96 -16.06
C HIS A 73 -6.46 9.09 -15.60
N GLN A 74 -7.41 8.87 -16.51
CA GLN A 74 -8.84 8.97 -16.20
C GLN A 74 -9.30 7.87 -15.23
N PRO A 75 -10.40 8.12 -14.46
CA PRO A 75 -11.02 7.11 -13.64
C PRO A 75 -11.43 5.90 -14.47
N GLU A 76 -11.10 4.71 -14.01
CA GLU A 76 -11.40 3.44 -14.64
C GLU A 76 -12.43 2.67 -13.81
N ASN A 77 -13.50 2.20 -14.42
CA ASN A 77 -14.43 1.29 -13.79
C ASN A 77 -13.97 -0.15 -14.01
N LEU A 78 -13.56 -0.83 -12.95
CA LEU A 78 -13.01 -2.18 -13.00
C LEU A 78 -14.10 -3.26 -13.11
N CYS A 79 -15.37 -2.88 -12.99
CA CYS A 79 -16.53 -3.79 -12.91
C CYS A 79 -17.54 -3.61 -14.04
N MET A 80 -17.17 -3.00 -15.18
CA MET A 80 -18.12 -2.80 -16.27
C MET A 80 -18.72 -4.11 -16.81
N ASP A 81 -17.93 -5.19 -16.81
CA ASP A 81 -18.32 -6.50 -17.36
C ASP A 81 -18.35 -7.61 -16.29
N GLY A 82 -18.86 -7.28 -15.08
CA GLY A 82 -18.99 -8.25 -13.99
C GLY A 82 -17.77 -8.42 -13.11
N CYS A 83 -16.90 -7.41 -13.03
CA CYS A 83 -15.71 -7.39 -12.18
C CYS A 83 -14.67 -8.49 -12.50
N THR A 84 -14.73 -9.08 -13.67
CA THR A 84 -13.74 -10.00 -14.19
C THR A 84 -12.98 -9.31 -15.32
N SER A 85 -11.74 -8.94 -15.09
CA SER A 85 -10.87 -8.47 -16.15
C SER A 85 -10.47 -9.65 -17.04
N ASP A 86 -10.64 -9.55 -18.36
CA ASP A 86 -10.20 -10.55 -19.35
C ASP A 86 -8.72 -10.90 -19.22
N THR A 87 -7.93 -9.99 -18.66
CA THR A 87 -6.50 -10.19 -18.43
C THR A 87 -6.20 -10.91 -17.10
N GLY A 88 -7.21 -11.15 -16.24
CA GLY A 88 -7.02 -11.66 -14.89
C GLY A 88 -6.20 -10.73 -13.97
N LYS A 89 -6.08 -9.43 -14.35
CA LYS A 89 -5.35 -8.42 -13.55
C LYS A 89 -6.11 -8.09 -12.27
N PHE A 90 -7.42 -7.96 -12.36
CA PHE A 90 -8.29 -7.66 -11.23
C PHE A 90 -9.24 -8.82 -11.00
N THR A 91 -9.40 -9.21 -9.73
CA THR A 91 -10.34 -10.27 -9.33
C THR A 91 -11.16 -9.78 -8.15
N VAL A 92 -12.48 -9.79 -8.26
CA VAL A 92 -13.37 -9.45 -7.17
C VAL A 92 -13.91 -10.72 -6.52
N LYS A 93 -13.88 -10.74 -5.19
CA LYS A 93 -14.54 -11.78 -4.38
C LYS A 93 -15.60 -11.12 -3.52
N GLU A 94 -16.81 -11.69 -3.54
CA GLU A 94 -17.96 -11.21 -2.79
C GLU A 94 -18.33 -12.21 -1.71
N ALA A 95 -18.25 -11.80 -0.45
CA ALA A 95 -18.73 -12.53 0.72
C ALA A 95 -19.93 -11.79 1.31
N LEU A 96 -21.03 -11.72 0.53
CA LEU A 96 -22.20 -10.88 0.83
C LEU A 96 -22.86 -11.24 2.16
N THR A 97 -22.81 -12.51 2.57
CA THR A 97 -23.33 -12.97 3.87
C THR A 97 -22.55 -12.41 5.05
N GLN A 98 -21.30 -11.99 4.82
CA GLN A 98 -20.41 -11.36 5.81
C GLN A 98 -20.35 -9.83 5.64
N ASN A 99 -21.14 -9.28 4.71
CA ASN A 99 -21.08 -7.86 4.33
C ASN A 99 -19.67 -7.41 3.92
N GLN A 100 -18.96 -8.27 3.21
CA GLN A 100 -17.59 -8.03 2.76
C GLN A 100 -17.46 -8.28 1.26
N VAL A 101 -16.69 -7.44 0.63
CA VAL A 101 -16.21 -7.61 -0.75
C VAL A 101 -14.72 -7.29 -0.78
N SER A 102 -14.01 -7.87 -1.71
CA SER A 102 -12.58 -7.63 -1.85
C SER A 102 -12.16 -7.56 -3.30
N LEU A 103 -11.22 -6.66 -3.59
CA LEU A 103 -10.54 -6.55 -4.88
C LEU A 103 -9.14 -7.09 -4.74
N THR A 104 -8.77 -8.08 -5.56
CA THR A 104 -7.39 -8.55 -5.66
C THR A 104 -6.77 -8.00 -6.94
N VAL A 105 -5.65 -7.32 -6.79
CA VAL A 105 -4.78 -6.87 -7.89
C VAL A 105 -3.70 -7.92 -8.05
N ASN A 106 -3.69 -8.64 -9.16
CA ASN A 106 -2.73 -9.68 -9.49
C ASN A 106 -1.53 -9.12 -10.24
N ARG A 107 -0.36 -9.76 -10.15
CA ARG A 107 0.88 -9.34 -10.82
C ARG A 107 1.16 -7.86 -10.58
N VAL A 108 1.34 -7.53 -9.30
CA VAL A 108 1.53 -6.15 -8.83
C VAL A 108 2.75 -5.52 -9.49
N THR A 109 2.60 -4.30 -9.97
CA THR A 109 3.65 -3.47 -10.59
C THR A 109 3.60 -2.05 -10.02
N LEU A 110 4.64 -1.26 -10.23
CA LEU A 110 4.68 0.15 -9.81
C LEU A 110 3.52 0.98 -10.37
N ASN A 111 3.04 0.63 -11.57
CA ASN A 111 1.93 1.30 -12.24
C ASN A 111 0.57 1.03 -11.58
N ASP A 112 0.50 0.08 -10.65
CA ASP A 112 -0.73 -0.20 -9.89
C ASP A 112 -0.93 0.75 -8.69
N SER A 113 0.04 1.61 -8.41
CA SER A 113 -0.11 2.71 -7.44
C SER A 113 -1.25 3.63 -7.88
N ALA A 114 -2.33 3.64 -7.10
CA ALA A 114 -3.57 4.35 -7.42
C ALA A 114 -4.49 4.40 -6.20
N ILE A 115 -5.59 5.14 -6.32
CA ILE A 115 -6.69 5.09 -5.34
C ILE A 115 -7.73 4.11 -5.86
N TYR A 116 -8.08 3.13 -5.04
CA TYR A 116 -9.11 2.13 -5.33
C TYR A 116 -10.33 2.38 -4.47
N ILE A 117 -11.48 2.60 -5.11
CA ILE A 117 -12.74 2.93 -4.43
C ILE A 117 -13.72 1.80 -4.62
N CYS A 118 -14.21 1.28 -3.50
CA CYS A 118 -15.31 0.32 -3.43
C CYS A 118 -16.65 1.07 -3.40
N GLY A 119 -17.61 0.65 -4.20
CA GLY A 119 -18.96 1.11 -4.17
C GLY A 119 -19.92 -0.05 -3.92
N ILE A 120 -21.00 0.21 -3.18
CA ILE A 120 -22.08 -0.74 -2.96
C ILE A 120 -23.37 -0.11 -3.44
N VAL A 121 -24.16 -0.88 -4.18
CA VAL A 121 -25.45 -0.46 -4.69
C VAL A 121 -26.49 -1.53 -4.42
N LEU A 122 -27.67 -1.09 -3.98
CA LEU A 122 -28.88 -1.90 -3.88
C LEU A 122 -29.74 -1.55 -5.12
N PRO A 123 -29.76 -2.43 -6.14
CA PRO A 123 -30.27 -2.06 -7.46
C PRO A 123 -31.78 -1.83 -7.52
N LEU A 124 -32.55 -2.47 -6.65
CA LEU A 124 -34.02 -2.34 -6.62
C LEU A 124 -34.50 -1.13 -5.81
N SER A 125 -33.67 -0.62 -4.92
CA SER A 125 -33.98 0.57 -4.13
C SER A 125 -33.77 1.85 -4.95
N LYS A 126 -34.75 2.73 -4.94
CA LYS A 126 -34.68 4.06 -5.58
C LYS A 126 -34.14 5.15 -4.64
N GLU A 127 -33.95 4.80 -3.37
CA GLU A 127 -33.48 5.74 -2.35
C GLU A 127 -32.06 6.21 -2.63
N PRO A 128 -31.75 7.48 -2.48
CA PRO A 128 -30.40 8.00 -2.69
C PRO A 128 -29.36 7.34 -1.78
N GLY A 129 -29.76 6.97 -0.56
CA GLY A 129 -28.92 6.28 0.41
C GLY A 129 -28.59 4.82 0.09
N ALA A 130 -29.29 4.21 -0.87
CA ALA A 130 -29.09 2.84 -1.34
C ALA A 130 -27.81 2.65 -2.19
N LYS A 131 -27.12 3.75 -2.50
CA LYS A 131 -25.88 3.77 -3.29
C LYS A 131 -24.83 4.56 -2.53
N ARG A 132 -23.70 3.91 -2.21
CA ARG A 132 -22.60 4.55 -1.49
C ARG A 132 -21.27 4.03 -1.96
N THR A 133 -20.26 4.89 -1.93
CA THR A 133 -18.86 4.54 -2.10
C THR A 133 -18.13 4.71 -0.79
N GLY A 134 -17.06 3.93 -0.60
CA GLY A 134 -16.08 4.18 0.45
C GLY A 134 -15.22 5.42 0.14
N GLU A 135 -14.39 5.81 1.09
CA GLU A 135 -13.44 6.93 0.93
C GLU A 135 -12.26 6.59 0.01
N GLY A 136 -12.08 5.30 -0.29
CA GLY A 136 -11.00 4.79 -1.12
C GLY A 136 -9.79 4.33 -0.32
N THR A 137 -9.01 3.45 -0.96
CA THR A 137 -7.72 2.96 -0.46
C THR A 137 -6.61 3.46 -1.36
N VAL A 138 -5.67 4.22 -0.83
CA VAL A 138 -4.45 4.61 -1.53
C VAL A 138 -3.50 3.41 -1.52
N LEU A 139 -3.33 2.75 -2.65
CA LEU A 139 -2.33 1.70 -2.85
C LEU A 139 -1.03 2.33 -3.34
N VAL A 140 0.07 2.12 -2.60
CA VAL A 140 1.42 2.53 -2.98
C VAL A 140 2.28 1.30 -3.17
N VAL A 141 2.75 1.08 -4.39
CA VAL A 141 3.68 0.01 -4.73
C VAL A 141 5.08 0.60 -4.76
N LYS A 142 5.99 0.08 -3.91
CA LYS A 142 7.37 0.54 -3.79
C LYS A 142 8.35 -0.41 -4.48
N GLU A 143 9.41 0.15 -5.03
CA GLU A 143 10.58 -0.64 -5.36
C GLU A 143 11.29 -1.06 -4.08
N MET A 144 11.59 -2.33 -3.96
CA MET A 144 12.50 -2.79 -2.92
C MET A 144 13.87 -2.16 -3.21
N LYS A 145 14.30 -1.21 -2.37
CA LYS A 145 15.68 -0.75 -2.37
C LYS A 145 16.53 -1.95 -1.97
N GLY A 146 16.96 -2.71 -2.97
CA GLY A 146 17.77 -3.89 -2.78
C GLY A 146 19.02 -3.58 -1.96
N PRO A 147 19.74 -4.60 -1.45
CA PRO A 147 20.92 -4.46 -0.61
C PRO A 147 22.11 -3.81 -1.33
N HIS A 148 21.90 -3.27 -2.56
CA HIS A 148 22.93 -2.57 -3.34
C HIS A 148 23.59 -1.43 -2.54
N SER A 149 22.84 -0.73 -1.71
CA SER A 149 23.36 0.31 -0.83
C SER A 149 24.37 -0.26 0.19
N LEU A 150 24.08 -1.41 0.78
CA LEU A 150 24.96 -2.11 1.70
C LEU A 150 26.18 -2.67 0.95
N LEU A 151 25.99 -3.26 -0.22
CA LEU A 151 27.06 -3.78 -1.06
C LEU A 151 28.03 -2.66 -1.48
N ILE A 152 27.51 -1.52 -1.94
CA ILE A 152 28.33 -0.36 -2.30
C ILE A 152 29.11 0.17 -1.09
N ALA A 153 28.48 0.24 0.09
CA ALA A 153 29.14 0.67 1.31
C ALA A 153 30.28 -0.28 1.71
N VAL A 154 30.08 -1.60 1.64
CA VAL A 154 31.12 -2.59 1.94
C VAL A 154 32.24 -2.52 0.92
N LEU A 155 31.95 -2.43 -0.38
CA LEU A 155 32.97 -2.32 -1.42
C LEU A 155 33.80 -1.03 -1.30
N SER A 156 33.17 0.09 -0.93
CA SER A 156 33.88 1.35 -0.71
C SER A 156 34.82 1.28 0.49
N LEU A 157 34.41 0.67 1.59
CA LEU A 157 35.26 0.45 2.75
C LEU A 157 36.46 -0.49 2.45
N LEU A 158 36.22 -1.57 1.70
CA LEU A 158 37.28 -2.46 1.26
C LEU A 158 38.28 -1.77 0.35
N SER A 159 37.84 -0.92 -0.58
CA SER A 159 38.74 -0.18 -1.46
C SER A 159 39.65 0.78 -0.68
N ILE A 160 39.10 1.51 0.30
CA ILE A 160 39.86 2.41 1.17
C ILE A 160 40.89 1.59 1.97
N TYR A 161 40.50 0.46 2.54
CA TYR A 161 41.42 -0.42 3.28
C TYR A 161 42.59 -0.87 2.41
N ILE A 162 42.34 -1.33 1.18
CA ILE A 162 43.39 -1.76 0.26
C ILE A 162 44.37 -0.62 -0.05
N ILE A 163 43.85 0.61 -0.31
CA ILE A 163 44.69 1.79 -0.58
C ILE A 163 45.61 2.09 0.60
N VAL A 164 45.10 2.04 1.84
CA VAL A 164 45.86 2.29 3.05
C VAL A 164 46.96 1.23 3.22
N VAL A 165 46.66 -0.06 3.05
CA VAL A 165 47.63 -1.16 3.17
C VAL A 165 48.71 -1.03 2.12
N LEU A 166 48.36 -0.73 0.86
CA LEU A 166 49.36 -0.50 -0.20
C LEU A 166 50.25 0.71 0.10
N GLY A 167 49.67 1.79 0.62
CA GLY A 167 50.42 2.99 1.04
C GLY A 167 51.46 2.66 2.12
N ILE A 168 51.03 1.95 3.14
CA ILE A 168 51.94 1.49 4.21
C ILE A 168 53.07 0.59 3.64
N PHE A 169 52.72 -0.34 2.76
CA PHE A 169 53.70 -1.24 2.12
C PHE A 169 54.73 -0.46 1.32
N VAL A 170 54.32 0.55 0.54
CA VAL A 170 55.24 1.40 -0.23
C VAL A 170 56.18 2.18 0.68
N VAL A 171 55.67 2.74 1.79
CA VAL A 171 56.49 3.49 2.75
C VAL A 171 57.54 2.57 3.41
N LEU A 172 57.12 1.39 3.85
CA LEU A 172 58.02 0.41 4.47
C LEU A 172 59.07 -0.11 3.47
N SER A 173 58.69 -0.36 2.22
CA SER A 173 59.61 -0.77 1.16
C SER A 173 60.67 0.30 0.85
N LYS A 174 60.25 1.57 0.76
CA LYS A 174 61.19 2.71 0.58
C LYS A 174 62.16 2.85 1.79
N SER A 175 61.65 2.72 3.01
CA SER A 175 62.45 2.78 4.21
C SER A 175 63.56 1.67 4.22
N LYS A 176 63.17 0.45 3.82
CA LYS A 176 64.11 -0.69 3.73
C LYS A 176 65.18 -0.47 2.66
N LEU A 177 64.78 0.10 1.49
CA LEU A 177 65.71 0.41 0.40
C LEU A 177 66.70 1.50 0.79
N ASN A 178 66.27 2.55 1.49
CA ASN A 178 67.12 3.63 1.98
C ASN A 178 68.12 3.12 3.06
N SER A 179 67.69 2.18 3.93
CA SER A 179 68.56 1.54 4.93
C SER A 179 69.66 0.70 4.27
N LEU A 180 69.34 -0.01 3.16
CA LEU A 180 70.36 -0.79 2.41
C LEU A 180 71.35 0.13 1.70
N ARG A 181 70.90 1.24 1.09
CA ARG A 181 71.72 2.22 0.41
C ARG A 181 72.75 2.89 1.38
N ASN A 182 72.29 3.21 2.61
CA ASN A 182 73.16 3.80 3.60
C ASN A 182 74.26 2.81 4.11
N LYS A 183 74.03 1.49 4.11
CA LYS A 183 75.05 0.49 4.43
C LYS A 183 76.11 0.36 3.37
N GLU A 184 75.73 0.49 2.06
CA GLU A 184 76.76 0.42 0.98
C GLU A 184 77.65 1.64 0.94
N THR A 185 77.25 2.78 1.51
CA THR A 185 78.05 4.01 1.53
C THR A 185 79.08 4.00 2.68
N GLU A 186 78.92 3.15 3.69
CA GLU A 186 79.84 3.05 4.86
C GLU A 186 80.95 2.07 4.66
N ASP A 187 80.93 1.15 3.68
CA ASP A 187 81.91 0.13 3.38
C ASP A 187 82.91 0.52 2.25
N SER A 188 83.01 1.79 1.89
CA SER A 188 84.05 2.23 0.92
C SER A 188 85.40 2.40 1.63
N PRO A 189 86.44 1.68 1.22
CA PRO A 189 87.77 1.74 1.89
C PRO A 189 88.35 3.14 1.69
N LYS A 190 88.79 3.80 2.80
CA LYS A 190 89.67 4.98 2.77
C LYS A 190 91.05 4.57 2.25
N GLU A 191 91.30 4.87 1.01
CA GLU A 191 92.67 4.79 0.43
C GLU A 191 93.57 5.82 1.09
N LYS A 192 94.53 5.29 1.86
CA LYS A 192 95.64 6.09 2.47
C LYS A 192 96.62 6.47 1.38
N GLY A 193 96.55 7.75 0.96
CA GLY A 193 97.64 8.32 0.18
C GLY A 193 98.89 8.46 0.99
N ASN A 194 99.88 7.67 0.69
CA ASN A 194 101.31 7.84 1.14
C ASN A 194 101.92 8.90 0.21
N THR A 195 102.26 10.04 0.80
CA THR A 195 103.17 11.01 0.18
C THR A 195 104.63 10.66 0.62
N TYR A 196 105.49 10.37 -0.34
CA TYR A 196 106.90 10.40 -0.21
C TYR A 196 107.43 11.64 -0.90
N GLU A 197 108.23 12.45 -0.15
CA GLU A 197 109.17 13.56 -0.48
C GLU A 197 108.72 14.52 -1.61
#